data_eb036250dff3c77d1ba99443f125e5dd
#
_entry.id   eb036250dff3c77d1ba99443f125e5dd
#
_cell.length_a   1.000
_cell.length_b   1.000
_cell.length_c   1.000
_cell.angle_alpha   90.00
_cell.angle_beta   90.00
_cell.angle_gamma   90.00
#
_symmetry.space_group_name_H-M   'P 1'
#
loop_
_entity.id
_entity.type
_entity.pdbx_description
1 polymer ?
#
loop_
_entity_poly.entity_id
_entity_poly.type
_entity_poly.pdbx_seq_one_letter_code
_entity_poly.pdbx_strand_id
1 'polypeptide(L)'
;MFLYNKTTEIKPGKGWRDKDGVLHPRNWHIWSDDHKASMNIEEIILDAKPDGKFHNWIDNGLSGISNITDKKLDDTTNEDKTITLGLKSKEKLNVKQQQGSLLAQTDWAVIRKADTGVAVPTNIATYRAAIRTKATAMEDAIDAASDMDAFKALFLVWDKDGKKSGILFDWPELED
;
A
#
# COMPACT_ATOMS: atom_id res chain seq x y z
N MET A 1 -8.95 -9.79 -19.58
CA MET A 1 -7.91 -9.71 -20.64
C MET A 1 -8.25 -10.70 -21.73
N PHE A 2 -7.92 -10.42 -22.99
CA PHE A 2 -8.17 -11.36 -24.09
C PHE A 2 -6.87 -11.85 -24.70
N LEU A 3 -6.77 -13.17 -24.90
CA LEU A 3 -5.64 -13.81 -25.56
C LEU A 3 -6.06 -14.43 -26.88
N TYR A 4 -5.25 -14.21 -27.91
CA TYR A 4 -5.30 -14.95 -29.16
C TYR A 4 -4.29 -16.11 -29.10
N ASN A 5 -4.74 -17.32 -29.48
CA ASN A 5 -3.92 -18.55 -29.39
C ASN A 5 -3.26 -18.77 -28.03
N LYS A 6 -3.88 -18.31 -26.94
CA LYS A 6 -3.37 -18.44 -25.54
C LYS A 6 -2.04 -17.73 -25.25
N THR A 7 -1.48 -17.01 -26.20
CA THR A 7 -0.13 -16.41 -26.07
C THR A 7 -0.06 -14.92 -26.36
N THR A 8 -0.91 -14.42 -27.24
CA THR A 8 -0.84 -13.03 -27.70
C THR A 8 -1.97 -12.21 -27.10
N GLU A 9 -1.63 -11.22 -26.28
CA GLU A 9 -2.62 -10.28 -25.74
C GLU A 9 -3.19 -9.41 -26.89
N ILE A 10 -4.52 -9.39 -27.00
CA ILE A 10 -5.26 -8.49 -27.90
C ILE A 10 -6.17 -7.58 -27.06
N LYS A 11 -6.26 -6.30 -27.46
CA LYS A 11 -6.94 -5.27 -26.67
C LYS A 11 -8.26 -4.85 -27.28
N PRO A 12 -9.37 -4.81 -26.52
CA PRO A 12 -10.63 -4.25 -26.99
C PRO A 12 -10.44 -2.85 -27.59
N GLY A 13 -11.16 -2.59 -28.68
CA GLY A 13 -11.07 -1.29 -29.38
C GLY A 13 -9.84 -1.12 -30.28
N LYS A 14 -8.96 -2.12 -30.36
CA LYS A 14 -7.82 -2.15 -31.30
C LYS A 14 -7.96 -3.30 -32.27
N GLY A 15 -7.64 -3.05 -33.56
CA GLY A 15 -7.48 -4.12 -34.55
C GLY A 15 -6.24 -4.94 -34.22
N TRP A 16 -6.26 -6.23 -34.61
CA TRP A 16 -5.15 -7.15 -34.41
C TRP A 16 -4.95 -8.02 -35.65
N ARG A 17 -3.79 -8.64 -35.77
CA ARG A 17 -3.48 -9.58 -36.84
C ARG A 17 -3.39 -10.99 -36.31
N ASP A 18 -3.98 -11.93 -37.05
CA ASP A 18 -3.82 -13.35 -36.76
C ASP A 18 -2.46 -13.91 -37.22
N LYS A 19 -2.26 -15.20 -37.01
CA LYS A 19 -1.03 -15.91 -37.43
C LYS A 19 -0.79 -15.90 -38.94
N ASP A 20 -1.85 -15.71 -39.72
CA ASP A 20 -1.81 -15.67 -41.20
C ASP A 20 -1.69 -14.23 -41.73
N GLY A 21 -1.56 -13.24 -40.84
CA GLY A 21 -1.39 -11.84 -41.15
C GLY A 21 -2.69 -11.09 -41.48
N VAL A 22 -3.85 -11.74 -41.34
CA VAL A 22 -5.15 -11.13 -41.59
C VAL A 22 -5.47 -10.11 -40.51
N LEU A 23 -5.85 -8.91 -40.95
CA LEU A 23 -6.22 -7.84 -40.02
C LEU A 23 -7.69 -7.98 -39.60
N HIS A 24 -7.91 -8.11 -38.32
CA HIS A 24 -9.24 -8.16 -37.72
C HIS A 24 -9.69 -6.76 -37.23
N PRO A 25 -11.01 -6.49 -37.27
CA PRO A 25 -11.55 -5.17 -36.97
C PRO A 25 -11.44 -4.80 -35.51
N ARG A 26 -11.53 -3.48 -35.17
CA ARG A 26 -11.42 -2.97 -33.81
C ARG A 26 -12.55 -3.41 -32.88
N ASN A 27 -13.72 -3.75 -33.43
CA ASN A 27 -14.91 -4.14 -32.70
C ASN A 27 -15.02 -5.65 -32.46
N TRP A 28 -13.95 -6.42 -32.66
CA TRP A 28 -13.92 -7.87 -32.44
C TRP A 28 -14.36 -8.28 -31.02
N HIS A 29 -14.16 -7.41 -30.04
CA HIS A 29 -14.51 -7.68 -28.64
C HIS A 29 -16.02 -7.80 -28.40
N ILE A 30 -16.85 -7.29 -29.29
CA ILE A 30 -18.33 -7.43 -29.25
C ILE A 30 -18.83 -8.64 -30.06
N TRP A 31 -17.96 -9.44 -30.63
CA TRP A 31 -18.36 -10.70 -31.26
C TRP A 31 -18.97 -11.65 -30.25
N SER A 32 -19.81 -12.58 -30.72
CA SER A 32 -20.34 -13.65 -29.86
C SER A 32 -19.18 -14.50 -29.29
N ASP A 33 -19.40 -15.13 -28.17
CA ASP A 33 -18.39 -15.97 -27.54
C ASP A 33 -18.04 -17.17 -28.42
N ASP A 34 -19.00 -17.75 -29.15
CA ASP A 34 -18.76 -18.81 -30.13
C ASP A 34 -17.85 -18.31 -31.26
N HIS A 35 -18.04 -17.10 -31.75
CA HIS A 35 -17.19 -16.53 -32.80
C HIS A 35 -15.78 -16.24 -32.29
N LYS A 36 -15.66 -15.68 -31.07
CA LYS A 36 -14.35 -15.51 -30.41
C LYS A 36 -13.63 -16.84 -30.26
N ALA A 37 -14.34 -17.87 -29.77
CA ALA A 37 -13.79 -19.21 -29.61
C ALA A 37 -13.32 -19.82 -30.94
N SER A 38 -14.11 -19.66 -32.03
CA SER A 38 -13.72 -20.13 -33.39
C SER A 38 -12.47 -19.44 -33.90
N MET A 39 -12.18 -18.22 -33.43
CA MET A 39 -10.99 -17.44 -33.75
C MET A 39 -9.85 -17.67 -32.76
N ASN A 40 -9.95 -18.65 -31.87
CA ASN A 40 -9.00 -18.91 -30.78
C ASN A 40 -8.76 -17.68 -29.88
N ILE A 41 -9.80 -16.90 -29.65
CA ILE A 41 -9.79 -15.79 -28.69
C ILE A 41 -10.42 -16.27 -27.39
N GLU A 42 -9.67 -16.18 -26.31
CA GLU A 42 -10.10 -16.55 -24.96
C GLU A 42 -10.07 -15.33 -24.04
N GLU A 43 -11.11 -15.14 -23.25
CA GLU A 43 -11.11 -14.15 -22.19
C GLU A 43 -10.53 -14.77 -20.92
N ILE A 44 -9.44 -14.19 -20.43
CA ILE A 44 -8.82 -14.61 -19.17
C ILE A 44 -9.09 -13.53 -18.12
N ILE A 45 -9.72 -13.95 -17.02
CA ILE A 45 -9.85 -13.14 -15.82
C ILE A 45 -8.62 -13.43 -14.97
N LEU A 46 -7.72 -12.44 -14.89
CA LEU A 46 -6.57 -12.54 -13.99
C LEU A 46 -7.00 -12.07 -12.60
N ASP A 47 -6.56 -12.80 -11.58
CA ASP A 47 -6.72 -12.37 -10.22
C ASP A 47 -6.06 -11.01 -9.99
N ALA A 48 -6.70 -10.18 -9.17
CA ALA A 48 -6.14 -8.90 -8.78
C ALA A 48 -4.79 -9.14 -8.07
N LYS A 49 -3.78 -8.33 -8.42
CA LYS A 49 -2.49 -8.39 -7.72
C LYS A 49 -2.70 -8.03 -6.25
N PRO A 50 -2.16 -8.83 -5.32
CA PRO A 50 -2.20 -8.49 -3.91
C PRO A 50 -1.45 -7.19 -3.64
N ASP A 51 -1.76 -6.55 -2.51
CA ASP A 51 -1.02 -5.35 -2.10
C ASP A 51 0.44 -5.71 -1.79
N GLY A 52 1.36 -5.17 -2.57
CA GLY A 52 2.81 -5.37 -2.42
C GLY A 52 3.38 -4.83 -1.11
N LYS A 53 2.64 -4.03 -0.35
CA LYS A 53 3.03 -3.63 1.00
C LYS A 53 3.06 -4.85 1.94
N PHE A 54 2.09 -5.75 1.83
CA PHE A 54 1.87 -6.85 2.77
C PHE A 54 2.26 -8.21 2.23
N HIS A 55 2.25 -8.41 0.91
CA HIS A 55 2.43 -9.71 0.28
C HIS A 55 3.62 -9.73 -0.66
N ASN A 56 4.18 -10.92 -0.82
CA ASN A 56 5.05 -11.28 -1.94
C ASN A 56 4.26 -12.17 -2.89
N TRP A 57 4.57 -12.12 -4.19
CA TRP A 57 4.02 -13.00 -5.22
C TRP A 57 4.97 -13.12 -6.40
N ILE A 58 4.73 -14.12 -7.22
CA ILE A 58 5.40 -14.25 -8.51
C ILE A 58 4.42 -13.84 -9.60
N ASP A 59 4.83 -12.89 -10.45
CA ASP A 59 4.09 -12.47 -11.64
C ASP A 59 4.51 -13.35 -12.82
N ASN A 60 3.61 -14.22 -13.26
CA ASN A 60 3.85 -15.12 -14.39
C ASN A 60 3.30 -14.53 -15.72
N GLY A 61 3.09 -13.22 -15.79
CA GLY A 61 2.55 -12.54 -16.96
C GLY A 61 1.15 -13.04 -17.31
N LEU A 62 0.99 -13.62 -18.50
CA LEU A 62 -0.31 -14.11 -18.99
C LEU A 62 -0.89 -15.29 -18.19
N SER A 63 -0.06 -15.98 -17.42
CA SER A 63 -0.51 -17.07 -16.53
C SER A 63 -0.97 -16.59 -15.15
N GLY A 64 -1.03 -15.27 -14.96
CA GLY A 64 -1.48 -14.68 -13.69
C GLY A 64 -0.40 -14.66 -12.61
N ILE A 65 -0.84 -14.59 -11.37
CA ILE A 65 0.03 -14.54 -10.20
C ILE A 65 0.03 -15.86 -9.45
N SER A 66 1.16 -16.22 -8.84
CA SER A 66 1.31 -17.42 -8.03
C SER A 66 2.16 -17.17 -6.78
N ASN A 67 2.22 -18.16 -5.90
CA ASN A 67 3.04 -18.13 -4.68
C ASN A 67 2.80 -16.87 -3.84
N ILE A 68 1.53 -16.49 -3.65
CA ILE A 68 1.18 -15.38 -2.76
C ILE A 68 1.53 -15.79 -1.33
N THR A 69 2.40 -15.03 -0.70
CA THR A 69 2.83 -15.25 0.69
C THR A 69 2.83 -13.94 1.45
N ASP A 70 2.45 -14.00 2.71
CA ASP A 70 2.57 -12.84 3.59
C ASP A 70 4.03 -12.47 3.83
N LYS A 71 4.32 -11.18 3.88
CA LYS A 71 5.60 -10.70 4.40
C LYS A 71 5.65 -10.92 5.90
N LYS A 72 6.86 -11.09 6.44
CA LYS A 72 7.04 -11.27 7.87
C LYS A 72 6.69 -9.99 8.64
N LEU A 73 5.90 -10.12 9.71
CA LEU A 73 5.59 -9.01 10.62
C LEU A 73 6.79 -8.64 11.46
N ASP A 74 7.45 -9.64 12.05
CA ASP A 74 8.56 -9.46 12.96
C ASP A 74 9.91 -9.55 12.24
N ASP A 75 10.94 -8.99 12.85
CA ASP A 75 12.29 -9.01 12.36
C ASP A 75 12.84 -10.44 12.27
N THR A 76 13.72 -10.68 11.33
CA THR A 76 14.39 -11.97 11.15
C THR A 76 15.91 -11.78 11.26
N THR A 77 16.53 -12.56 12.14
CA THR A 77 17.98 -12.65 12.20
C THR A 77 18.46 -13.67 11.16
N ASN A 78 19.31 -13.27 10.24
CA ASN A 78 19.88 -14.10 9.21
C ASN A 78 21.08 -14.90 9.77
N GLU A 79 21.57 -15.88 9.01
CA GLU A 79 22.71 -16.73 9.38
C GLU A 79 24.00 -15.92 9.59
N ASP A 80 24.19 -14.83 8.83
CA ASP A 80 25.31 -13.90 8.95
C ASP A 80 25.15 -12.88 10.10
N LYS A 81 24.16 -13.06 10.96
CA LYS A 81 23.77 -12.17 12.08
C LYS A 81 23.24 -10.79 11.66
N THR A 82 23.02 -10.54 10.40
CA THR A 82 22.29 -9.34 9.95
C THR A 82 20.80 -9.46 10.31
N ILE A 83 20.12 -8.31 10.50
CA ILE A 83 18.70 -8.26 10.80
C ILE A 83 17.96 -7.77 9.55
N THR A 84 17.04 -8.59 9.07
CA THR A 84 16.05 -8.17 8.09
C THR A 84 14.82 -7.65 8.82
N LEU A 85 14.53 -6.35 8.67
CA LEU A 85 13.39 -5.73 9.34
C LEU A 85 12.07 -6.28 8.80
N GLY A 86 11.20 -6.68 9.72
CA GLY A 86 9.81 -7.03 9.46
C GLY A 86 8.94 -5.81 9.17
N LEU A 87 7.66 -6.05 8.92
CA LEU A 87 6.70 -4.97 8.62
C LEU A 87 6.47 -4.07 9.83
N LYS A 88 6.42 -4.62 11.04
CA LYS A 88 6.26 -3.85 12.28
C LYS A 88 7.39 -2.84 12.47
N SER A 89 8.63 -3.29 12.40
CA SER A 89 9.81 -2.42 12.55
C SER A 89 9.86 -1.34 11.49
N LYS A 90 9.56 -1.66 10.24
CA LYS A 90 9.48 -0.70 9.15
C LYS A 90 8.40 0.36 9.38
N GLU A 91 7.23 -0.05 9.84
CA GLU A 91 6.13 0.89 10.08
C GLU A 91 6.39 1.77 11.30
N LYS A 92 7.01 1.25 12.37
CA LYS A 92 7.47 2.09 13.49
C LYS A 92 8.49 3.14 13.06
N LEU A 93 9.40 2.81 12.14
CA LEU A 93 10.29 3.81 11.56
C LEU A 93 9.53 4.92 10.80
N ASN A 94 8.49 4.54 10.04
CA ASN A 94 7.62 5.50 9.36
C ASN A 94 6.91 6.42 10.36
N VAL A 95 6.35 5.87 11.43
CA VAL A 95 5.70 6.65 12.51
C VAL A 95 6.69 7.63 13.13
N LYS A 96 7.92 7.21 13.45
CA LYS A 96 8.97 8.09 13.99
C LYS A 96 9.38 9.19 13.02
N GLN A 97 9.49 8.88 11.75
CA GLN A 97 9.81 9.87 10.72
C GLN A 97 8.70 10.93 10.59
N GLN A 98 7.43 10.51 10.58
CA GLN A 98 6.29 11.42 10.55
C GLN A 98 6.23 12.28 11.81
N GLN A 99 6.38 11.67 12.99
CA GLN A 99 6.47 12.37 14.27
C GLN A 99 7.57 13.45 14.24
N GLY A 100 8.77 13.10 13.79
CA GLY A 100 9.89 14.02 13.66
C GLY A 100 9.57 15.20 12.75
N SER A 101 8.95 14.94 11.58
CA SER A 101 8.55 15.97 10.62
C SER A 101 7.50 16.93 11.19
N LEU A 102 6.52 16.40 11.94
CA LEU A 102 5.49 17.23 12.59
C LEU A 102 6.06 18.09 13.73
N LEU A 103 6.94 17.52 14.56
CA LEU A 103 7.58 18.26 15.65
C LEU A 103 8.54 19.34 15.12
N ALA A 104 9.25 19.10 14.02
CA ALA A 104 10.19 20.05 13.43
C ALA A 104 9.52 21.39 13.04
N GLN A 105 8.24 21.36 12.65
CA GLN A 105 7.48 22.58 12.30
C GLN A 105 7.38 23.57 13.46
N THR A 106 7.51 23.11 14.69
CA THR A 106 7.37 23.91 15.92
C THR A 106 8.65 23.98 16.75
N ASP A 107 9.77 23.46 16.27
CA ASP A 107 11.07 23.48 16.99
C ASP A 107 11.59 24.88 17.23
N TRP A 108 11.26 25.84 16.35
CA TRP A 108 11.60 27.25 16.55
C TRP A 108 11.12 27.80 17.91
N ALA A 109 9.96 27.35 18.40
CA ALA A 109 9.43 27.82 19.68
C ALA A 109 10.24 27.26 20.86
N VAL A 110 10.75 26.04 20.73
CA VAL A 110 11.60 25.38 21.74
C VAL A 110 12.99 26.06 21.74
N ILE A 111 13.55 26.30 20.55
CA ILE A 111 14.83 26.99 20.38
C ILE A 111 14.73 28.41 20.96
N ARG A 112 13.68 29.17 20.62
CA ARG A 112 13.44 30.51 21.17
C ARG A 112 13.37 30.50 22.70
N LYS A 113 12.70 29.51 23.30
CA LYS A 113 12.66 29.34 24.76
C LYS A 113 14.07 29.16 25.32
N ALA A 114 14.87 28.28 24.68
CA ALA A 114 16.23 28.01 25.16
C ALA A 114 17.16 29.24 25.07
N ASP A 115 17.02 30.05 23.99
CA ASP A 115 17.86 31.18 23.71
C ASP A 115 17.44 32.45 24.51
N THR A 116 16.14 32.72 24.62
CA THR A 116 15.63 34.00 25.15
C THR A 116 14.88 33.87 26.47
N GLY A 117 14.58 32.63 26.91
CA GLY A 117 13.73 32.39 28.10
C GLY A 117 12.22 32.58 27.85
N VAL A 118 11.81 33.01 26.64
CA VAL A 118 10.39 33.19 26.31
C VAL A 118 9.68 31.85 26.28
N ALA A 119 8.59 31.69 27.03
CA ALA A 119 7.85 30.43 27.12
C ALA A 119 7.32 29.97 25.74
N VAL A 120 7.28 28.67 25.54
CA VAL A 120 6.60 28.06 24.38
C VAL A 120 5.12 28.39 24.46
N PRO A 121 4.47 28.86 23.39
CA PRO A 121 3.03 29.07 23.36
C PRO A 121 2.27 27.81 23.78
N THR A 122 1.17 27.98 24.51
CA THR A 122 0.43 26.85 25.10
C THR A 122 -0.13 25.91 24.02
N ASN A 123 -0.68 26.44 22.93
CA ASN A 123 -1.18 25.63 21.81
C ASN A 123 -0.05 24.78 21.20
N ILE A 124 1.14 25.34 20.99
CA ILE A 124 2.31 24.59 20.49
C ILE A 124 2.73 23.51 21.49
N ALA A 125 2.76 23.82 22.78
CA ALA A 125 3.13 22.84 23.80
C ALA A 125 2.14 21.67 23.85
N THR A 126 0.83 21.96 23.79
CA THR A 126 -0.25 20.97 23.74
C THR A 126 -0.15 20.11 22.48
N TYR A 127 -0.01 20.74 21.31
CA TYR A 127 0.19 20.03 20.03
C TYR A 127 1.37 19.07 20.09
N ARG A 128 2.54 19.52 20.53
CA ARG A 128 3.74 18.70 20.64
C ARG A 128 3.56 17.52 21.60
N ALA A 129 2.82 17.71 22.69
CA ALA A 129 2.48 16.63 23.60
C ALA A 129 1.53 15.60 22.94
N ALA A 130 0.50 16.09 22.24
CA ALA A 130 -0.45 15.26 21.50
C ALA A 130 0.23 14.41 20.43
N ILE A 131 1.16 14.99 19.63
CA ILE A 131 1.96 14.26 18.63
C ILE A 131 2.75 13.12 19.26
N ARG A 132 3.40 13.35 20.43
CA ARG A 132 4.17 12.28 21.10
C ARG A 132 3.26 11.18 21.62
N THR A 133 2.15 11.54 22.26
CA THR A 133 1.17 10.57 22.76
C THR A 133 0.60 9.72 21.63
N LYS A 134 0.26 10.36 20.49
CA LYS A 134 -0.28 9.65 19.32
C LYS A 134 0.75 8.71 18.72
N ALA A 135 2.01 9.13 18.58
CA ALA A 135 3.08 8.27 18.09
C ALA A 135 3.26 7.01 18.96
N THR A 136 3.27 7.19 20.30
CA THR A 136 3.34 6.05 21.23
C THR A 136 2.15 5.10 21.02
N ALA A 137 0.93 5.63 20.95
CA ALA A 137 -0.25 4.80 20.71
C ALA A 137 -0.21 4.04 19.36
N MET A 138 0.35 4.67 18.32
CA MET A 138 0.57 4.01 17.02
C MET A 138 1.62 2.88 17.14
N GLU A 139 2.74 3.13 17.81
CA GLU A 139 3.79 2.12 18.03
C GLU A 139 3.27 0.94 18.84
N ASP A 140 2.50 1.20 19.91
CA ASP A 140 1.87 0.17 20.75
C ASP A 140 0.87 -0.68 19.93
N ALA A 141 0.05 -0.03 19.09
CA ALA A 141 -0.88 -0.75 18.22
C ALA A 141 -0.16 -1.62 17.17
N ILE A 142 0.96 -1.15 16.62
CA ILE A 142 1.80 -1.93 15.70
C ILE A 142 2.36 -3.17 16.43
N ASP A 143 2.87 -3.00 17.64
CA ASP A 143 3.43 -4.12 18.42
C ASP A 143 2.36 -5.13 18.81
N ALA A 144 1.16 -4.67 19.15
CA ALA A 144 0.02 -5.50 19.51
C ALA A 144 -0.59 -6.32 18.35
N ALA A 145 -0.31 -5.97 17.09
CA ALA A 145 -0.83 -6.71 15.94
C ALA A 145 -0.30 -8.15 15.95
N SER A 146 -1.20 -9.13 16.13
CA SER A 146 -0.84 -10.54 16.26
C SER A 146 -0.62 -11.25 14.92
N ASP A 147 -1.25 -10.75 13.88
CA ASP A 147 -1.28 -11.33 12.54
C ASP A 147 -1.39 -10.25 11.44
N MET A 148 -1.36 -10.69 10.18
CA MET A 148 -1.38 -9.79 9.04
C MET A 148 -2.68 -8.99 8.94
N ASP A 149 -3.81 -9.56 9.30
CA ASP A 149 -5.10 -8.87 9.20
C ASP A 149 -5.25 -7.80 10.30
N ALA A 150 -4.81 -8.10 11.51
CA ALA A 150 -4.71 -7.13 12.59
C ALA A 150 -3.75 -5.98 12.21
N PHE A 151 -2.62 -6.30 11.57
CA PHE A 151 -1.66 -5.29 11.11
C PHE A 151 -2.25 -4.41 9.99
N LYS A 152 -2.94 -4.99 8.99
CA LYS A 152 -3.61 -4.25 7.92
C LYS A 152 -4.67 -3.29 8.46
N ALA A 153 -5.41 -3.70 9.51
CA ALA A 153 -6.46 -2.88 10.12
C ALA A 153 -5.94 -1.58 10.75
N LEU A 154 -4.63 -1.45 11.01
CA LEU A 154 -4.02 -0.23 11.53
C LEU A 154 -3.95 0.90 10.50
N PHE A 155 -3.97 0.56 9.21
CA PHE A 155 -3.88 1.53 8.13
C PHE A 155 -5.22 2.16 7.82
N LEU A 156 -5.18 3.30 7.09
CA LEU A 156 -6.40 3.96 6.64
C LEU A 156 -7.21 3.04 5.72
N VAL A 157 -8.41 2.72 6.16
CA VAL A 157 -9.41 2.01 5.37
C VAL A 157 -10.67 2.87 5.31
N TRP A 158 -11.30 2.93 4.15
CA TRP A 158 -12.59 3.56 3.95
C TRP A 158 -13.65 2.47 3.85
N ASP A 159 -14.65 2.52 4.70
CA ASP A 159 -15.81 1.64 4.55
C ASP A 159 -16.76 2.11 3.44
N LYS A 160 -17.77 1.29 3.16
CA LYS A 160 -18.79 1.59 2.13
C LYS A 160 -19.58 2.89 2.40
N ASP A 161 -19.60 3.34 3.64
CA ASP A 161 -20.31 4.54 4.09
C ASP A 161 -19.38 5.78 4.14
N GLY A 162 -18.14 5.63 3.67
CA GLY A 162 -17.14 6.69 3.63
C GLY A 162 -16.52 7.02 4.99
N LYS A 163 -16.64 6.13 5.97
CA LYS A 163 -16.02 6.30 7.28
C LYS A 163 -14.58 5.81 7.26
N LYS A 164 -13.70 6.63 7.78
CA LYS A 164 -12.27 6.28 7.94
C LYS A 164 -12.07 5.40 9.19
N SER A 165 -11.19 4.43 9.09
CA SER A 165 -10.71 3.62 10.20
C SER A 165 -9.19 3.44 10.13
N GLY A 166 -8.61 2.84 11.14
CA GLY A 166 -7.15 2.70 11.29
C GLY A 166 -6.55 3.81 12.16
N ILE A 167 -5.50 3.49 12.89
CA ILE A 167 -4.86 4.43 13.83
C ILE A 167 -3.71 5.22 13.18
N LEU A 168 -3.11 4.70 12.09
CA LEU A 168 -1.85 5.19 11.53
C LEU A 168 -1.98 6.44 10.63
N PHE A 169 -3.17 7.02 10.51
CA PHE A 169 -3.37 8.23 9.68
C PHE A 169 -3.85 9.46 10.46
N ASP A 170 -4.28 9.26 11.70
CA ASP A 170 -5.02 10.26 12.48
C ASP A 170 -4.06 11.06 13.38
N TRP A 171 -3.23 11.90 12.76
CA TRP A 171 -2.33 12.79 13.49
C TRP A 171 -3.07 14.04 14.00
N PRO A 172 -2.70 14.54 15.21
CA PRO A 172 -3.21 15.81 15.70
C PRO A 172 -2.86 16.98 14.77
N GLU A 173 -3.76 17.95 14.67
CA GLU A 173 -3.53 19.19 13.96
C GLU A 173 -3.17 20.33 14.94
N LEU A 174 -2.37 21.29 14.49
CA LEU A 174 -2.06 22.49 15.27
C LEU A 174 -3.24 23.46 15.15
N GLU A 175 -3.91 23.70 16.25
CA GLU A 175 -4.97 24.71 16.32
C GLU A 175 -4.34 26.11 16.46
N ASP A 176 -4.95 27.10 15.81
CA ASP A 176 -4.52 28.52 15.79
C ASP A 176 -4.64 29.20 17.17
#